data_1b82501241df870a0e3fe7afb2f90b75
#
_entry.id   1b82501241df870a0e3fe7afb2f90b75
#
_cell.length_a   1.000
_cell.length_b   1.000
_cell.length_c   1.000
_cell.angle_alpha   90.00
_cell.angle_beta   90.00
_cell.angle_gamma   90.00
#
_symmetry.space_group_name_H-M   'P 1'
#
loop_
_entity.id
_entity.type
_entity.pdbx_description
1 polymer ?
#
loop_
_entity_poly.entity_id
_entity_poly.type
_entity_poly.pdbx_seq_one_letter_code
_entity_poly.pdbx_strand_id
1 'polypeptide(L)'
;MTAPSLVVHSEPQCLTLRDAIATPFELVAPADAPEQAPRHASFKAYTRGCLYDSDGARVDLSVRVGGVGGDQAASLDPAILPPEQRGGSWLTGRALYLGPCMNHYGHFITEGLSRYWKQDIGPVDHVVGYPFMHNNGNIQIEAFHRHLASLLDVPIDRMAILRSQTVFDEIVVPEQLWATNVHVNAHMRTVYERIRARHAGRKSSGRLFLSRAASKRLGNPLAVEEAFASFGFRVIHPERVPIAEQLALYANCEVLASLSGSGMHNCLFARPGLMTIEVGDTRARRNPVLTQRMAHELAQVEAHFIPFGEGTEADIEPKIVRKNLRKILSELPRRGPVLMLRLKRRFGGLGGGKAQKRG
;
A
#
# COMPACT_ATOMS: atom_id res chain seq x y z
N MET A 1 -9.84 -16.55 21.31
CA MET A 1 -10.45 -16.10 20.05
C MET A 1 -9.36 -15.44 19.23
N THR A 2 -9.09 -15.92 18.02
CA THR A 2 -8.18 -15.25 17.09
C THR A 2 -8.80 -13.92 16.67
N ALA A 3 -7.98 -12.85 16.60
CA ALA A 3 -8.45 -11.56 16.07
C ALA A 3 -8.98 -11.77 14.64
N PRO A 4 -10.03 -11.05 14.22
CA PRO A 4 -10.53 -11.14 12.86
C PRO A 4 -9.44 -10.75 11.87
N SER A 5 -9.42 -11.43 10.69
CA SER A 5 -8.49 -11.11 9.61
C SER A 5 -8.72 -9.68 9.13
N LEU A 6 -7.63 -8.98 8.87
CA LEU A 6 -7.63 -7.65 8.26
C LEU A 6 -7.63 -7.73 6.73
N VAL A 7 -7.43 -8.92 6.18
CA VAL A 7 -7.47 -9.20 4.75
C VAL A 7 -8.82 -9.79 4.37
N VAL A 8 -9.54 -9.12 3.45
CA VAL A 8 -10.80 -9.59 2.88
C VAL A 8 -10.58 -10.24 1.52
N HIS A 9 -11.46 -11.17 1.13
CA HIS A 9 -11.33 -12.01 -0.07
C HIS A 9 -12.53 -11.85 -1.03
N SER A 10 -13.10 -10.65 -1.11
CA SER A 10 -14.14 -10.35 -2.11
C SER A 10 -13.54 -10.16 -3.49
N GLU A 11 -14.30 -10.49 -4.53
CA GLU A 11 -13.94 -10.13 -5.90
C GLU A 11 -14.05 -8.63 -6.08
N PRO A 12 -12.99 -7.93 -6.52
CA PRO A 12 -13.01 -6.47 -6.64
C PRO A 12 -13.83 -6.03 -7.86
N GLN A 13 -14.52 -4.90 -7.69
CA GLN A 13 -15.38 -4.33 -8.70
C GLN A 13 -14.69 -3.23 -9.50
N CYS A 14 -15.10 -3.08 -10.77
CA CYS A 14 -14.67 -2.00 -11.63
C CYS A 14 -15.85 -1.54 -12.49
N LEU A 15 -16.15 -0.25 -12.48
CA LEU A 15 -17.22 0.35 -13.28
C LEU A 15 -16.62 1.17 -14.41
N THR A 16 -17.34 1.24 -15.54
CA THR A 16 -17.11 2.23 -16.58
C THR A 16 -18.38 3.07 -16.70
N LEU A 17 -18.24 4.36 -16.54
CA LEU A 17 -19.35 5.32 -16.52
C LEU A 17 -19.18 6.34 -17.63
N ARG A 18 -20.30 6.85 -18.16
CA ARG A 18 -20.36 7.98 -19.09
C ARG A 18 -21.08 9.13 -18.43
N ASP A 19 -20.72 10.35 -18.82
CA ASP A 19 -21.29 11.59 -18.31
C ASP A 19 -21.26 11.68 -16.76
N ALA A 20 -20.28 10.98 -16.16
CA ALA A 20 -20.10 10.97 -14.72
C ALA A 20 -19.56 12.31 -14.21
N ILE A 21 -19.96 12.70 -13.03
CA ILE A 21 -19.66 14.00 -12.43
C ILE A 21 -18.77 13.78 -11.21
N ALA A 22 -17.56 14.37 -11.19
CA ALA A 22 -16.72 14.43 -10.00
C ALA A 22 -17.01 15.73 -9.23
N THR A 23 -17.23 15.62 -7.92
CA THR A 23 -17.25 16.76 -7.00
C THR A 23 -15.88 16.96 -6.36
N PRO A 24 -15.49 18.19 -5.99
CA PRO A 24 -14.19 18.45 -5.36
C PRO A 24 -13.99 17.66 -4.07
N PHE A 25 -12.77 17.18 -3.86
CA PHE A 25 -12.42 16.45 -2.63
C PHE A 25 -12.00 17.40 -1.51
N GLU A 26 -12.57 17.19 -0.33
CA GLU A 26 -12.29 17.96 0.89
C GLU A 26 -12.11 17.05 2.10
N LEU A 27 -11.26 17.47 3.03
CA LEU A 27 -11.21 16.95 4.38
C LEU A 27 -11.95 17.92 5.29
N VAL A 28 -12.97 17.43 5.99
CA VAL A 28 -13.80 18.23 6.88
C VAL A 28 -13.50 17.85 8.31
N ALA A 29 -13.12 18.83 9.14
CA ALA A 29 -12.90 18.61 10.56
C ALA A 29 -14.23 18.30 11.27
N PRO A 30 -14.24 17.52 12.38
CA PRO A 30 -15.46 17.20 13.09
C PRO A 30 -16.25 18.41 13.59
N ALA A 31 -15.54 19.51 13.91
CA ALA A 31 -16.17 20.77 14.34
C ALA A 31 -16.96 21.46 13.21
N ASP A 32 -16.54 21.24 11.95
CA ASP A 32 -17.11 21.85 10.76
C ASP A 32 -18.11 20.90 10.04
N ALA A 33 -18.30 19.71 10.59
CA ALA A 33 -19.24 18.73 10.05
C ALA A 33 -20.70 19.13 10.34
N PRO A 34 -21.62 18.94 9.37
CA PRO A 34 -23.05 19.17 9.61
C PRO A 34 -23.57 18.40 10.82
N GLU A 35 -24.59 18.96 11.50
CA GLU A 35 -25.19 18.34 12.68
C GLU A 35 -25.70 16.93 12.41
N GLN A 36 -26.19 16.66 11.18
CA GLN A 36 -26.69 15.38 10.70
C GLN A 36 -25.60 14.40 10.28
N ALA A 37 -24.31 14.80 10.34
CA ALA A 37 -23.22 13.91 9.96
C ALA A 37 -23.22 12.64 10.83
N PRO A 38 -22.89 11.47 10.23
CA PRO A 38 -22.77 10.22 10.99
C PRO A 38 -21.79 10.40 12.15
N ARG A 39 -22.27 10.30 13.38
CA ARG A 39 -21.41 10.44 14.56
C ARG A 39 -21.02 9.07 15.08
N HIS A 40 -19.71 8.81 15.08
CA HIS A 40 -19.14 7.62 15.69
C HIS A 40 -17.88 8.01 16.46
N ALA A 41 -17.66 7.42 17.63
CA ALA A 41 -16.53 7.78 18.50
C ALA A 41 -15.15 7.62 17.85
N SER A 42 -15.05 6.76 16.82
CA SER A 42 -13.82 6.57 16.04
C SER A 42 -13.66 7.54 14.85
N PHE A 43 -14.68 8.35 14.53
CA PHE A 43 -14.61 9.32 13.44
C PHE A 43 -13.95 10.61 13.92
N LYS A 44 -12.75 10.88 13.42
CA LYS A 44 -12.01 12.11 13.70
C LYS A 44 -11.79 12.98 12.47
N ALA A 45 -12.41 12.61 11.37
CA ALA A 45 -12.45 13.40 10.15
C ALA A 45 -13.63 12.95 9.29
N TYR A 46 -14.03 13.82 8.37
CA TYR A 46 -14.98 13.51 7.33
C TYR A 46 -14.36 13.82 5.98
N THR A 47 -14.86 13.17 4.93
CA THR A 47 -14.46 13.45 3.56
C THR A 47 -15.67 13.85 2.74
N ARG A 48 -15.46 14.72 1.76
CA ARG A 48 -16.34 14.98 0.64
C ARG A 48 -15.56 14.76 -0.65
N GLY A 49 -16.26 14.54 -1.73
CA GLY A 49 -15.70 14.37 -3.07
C GLY A 49 -15.68 12.91 -3.49
N CYS A 50 -16.56 12.64 -4.44
CA CYS A 50 -16.72 11.35 -5.08
C CYS A 50 -17.21 11.57 -6.52
N LEU A 51 -17.52 10.48 -7.19
CA LEU A 51 -18.20 10.51 -8.48
C LEU A 51 -19.71 10.28 -8.30
N TYR A 52 -20.47 10.89 -9.21
CA TYR A 52 -21.87 10.63 -9.44
C TYR A 52 -22.06 10.19 -10.89
N ASP A 53 -23.04 9.34 -11.14
CA ASP A 53 -23.41 8.96 -12.50
C ASP A 53 -24.19 10.08 -13.21
N SER A 54 -24.59 9.84 -14.45
CA SER A 54 -25.37 10.79 -15.26
C SER A 54 -26.71 11.17 -14.63
N ASP A 55 -27.30 10.29 -13.84
CA ASP A 55 -28.56 10.52 -13.13
C ASP A 55 -28.36 11.23 -11.79
N GLY A 56 -27.11 11.48 -11.44
CA GLY A 56 -26.71 12.11 -10.19
C GLY A 56 -26.70 11.15 -8.98
N ALA A 57 -26.79 9.84 -9.19
CA ALA A 57 -26.64 8.89 -8.12
C ALA A 57 -25.16 8.72 -7.75
N ARG A 58 -24.87 8.69 -6.44
CA ARG A 58 -23.50 8.54 -5.93
C ARG A 58 -22.90 7.19 -6.32
N VAL A 59 -21.71 7.22 -6.88
CA VAL A 59 -20.92 6.03 -7.21
C VAL A 59 -20.11 5.61 -5.97
N ASP A 60 -20.64 4.70 -5.18
CA ASP A 60 -20.02 4.29 -3.88
C ASP A 60 -18.60 3.74 -4.05
N LEU A 61 -18.25 3.09 -5.18
CA LEU A 61 -16.88 2.68 -5.49
C LEU A 61 -15.90 3.84 -5.53
N SER A 62 -16.33 5.05 -5.84
CA SER A 62 -15.49 6.23 -5.93
C SER A 62 -15.22 6.88 -4.57
N VAL A 63 -16.08 6.62 -3.59
CA VAL A 63 -15.96 7.16 -2.24
C VAL A 63 -14.68 6.63 -1.58
N ARG A 64 -13.93 7.53 -0.96
CA ARG A 64 -12.76 7.12 -0.19
C ARG A 64 -13.18 6.44 1.11
N VAL A 65 -12.71 5.21 1.30
CA VAL A 65 -12.82 4.47 2.56
C VAL A 65 -11.46 4.43 3.26
N GLY A 66 -11.45 4.66 4.56
CA GLY A 66 -10.22 4.55 5.36
C GLY A 66 -10.11 5.62 6.43
N GLY A 67 -9.01 5.55 7.19
CA GLY A 67 -8.74 6.46 8.28
C GLY A 67 -8.02 7.73 7.86
N VAL A 68 -8.10 8.74 8.71
CA VAL A 68 -7.29 9.95 8.67
C VAL A 68 -6.63 10.10 10.05
N GLY A 69 -5.31 10.33 10.07
CA GLY A 69 -4.58 10.49 11.34
C GLY A 69 -4.61 9.26 12.27
N GLY A 70 -4.91 8.06 11.74
CA GLY A 70 -5.01 6.81 12.52
C GLY A 70 -6.45 6.36 12.80
N ASP A 71 -7.45 7.20 12.55
CA ASP A 71 -8.86 6.95 12.82
C ASP A 71 -9.66 6.79 11.52
N GLN A 72 -10.85 6.21 11.58
CA GLN A 72 -11.74 6.12 10.43
C GLN A 72 -12.32 7.48 10.06
N ALA A 73 -12.48 7.73 8.74
CA ALA A 73 -13.18 8.87 8.20
C ALA A 73 -14.51 8.43 7.58
N ALA A 74 -15.53 9.26 7.69
CA ALA A 74 -16.84 9.06 7.08
C ALA A 74 -17.04 10.03 5.91
N SER A 75 -17.72 9.59 4.85
CA SER A 75 -18.13 10.47 3.76
C SER A 75 -19.34 11.31 4.15
N LEU A 76 -19.31 12.57 3.74
CA LEU A 76 -20.45 13.50 3.81
C LEU A 76 -21.15 13.67 2.45
N ASP A 77 -20.76 12.89 1.44
CA ASP A 77 -21.34 12.99 0.12
C ASP A 77 -22.81 12.53 0.12
N PRO A 78 -23.75 13.33 -0.41
CA PRO A 78 -25.16 12.92 -0.51
C PRO A 78 -25.32 11.72 -1.46
N ALA A 79 -26.36 10.91 -1.24
CA ALA A 79 -26.65 9.78 -2.13
C ALA A 79 -27.06 10.22 -3.54
N ILE A 80 -27.64 11.40 -3.65
CA ILE A 80 -28.06 12.01 -4.93
C ILE A 80 -27.51 13.42 -5.00
N LEU A 81 -26.83 13.75 -6.10
CA LEU A 81 -26.42 15.11 -6.43
C LEU A 81 -27.61 15.88 -6.97
N PRO A 82 -27.97 17.02 -6.35
CA PRO A 82 -29.10 17.82 -6.81
C PRO A 82 -28.93 18.26 -8.28
N PRO A 83 -30.00 18.31 -9.09
CA PRO A 83 -29.91 18.66 -10.51
C PRO A 83 -29.19 19.97 -10.80
N GLU A 84 -29.40 20.99 -9.95
CA GLU A 84 -28.77 22.30 -10.07
C GLU A 84 -27.25 22.28 -9.80
N GLN A 85 -26.75 21.17 -9.24
CA GLN A 85 -25.33 20.94 -8.99
C GLN A 85 -24.71 19.99 -10.01
N ARG A 86 -25.42 19.56 -11.06
CA ARG A 86 -24.93 18.61 -12.06
C ARG A 86 -24.27 19.30 -13.24
N GLY A 87 -23.32 20.19 -13.00
CA GLY A 87 -22.56 20.88 -14.03
C GLY A 87 -21.06 20.72 -13.80
N GLY A 88 -20.24 21.35 -14.62
CA GLY A 88 -18.80 21.35 -14.45
C GLY A 88 -18.03 21.53 -15.75
N SER A 89 -16.70 21.55 -15.62
CA SER A 89 -15.81 21.52 -16.78
C SER A 89 -15.81 20.11 -17.38
N TRP A 90 -15.87 19.99 -18.70
CA TRP A 90 -15.79 18.71 -19.39
C TRP A 90 -14.34 18.25 -19.56
N LEU A 91 -14.09 16.99 -19.25
CA LEU A 91 -12.86 16.28 -19.61
C LEU A 91 -13.20 15.24 -20.68
N THR A 92 -12.81 15.54 -21.92
CA THR A 92 -13.09 14.70 -23.08
C THR A 92 -12.17 13.48 -23.12
N GLY A 93 -12.64 12.39 -23.73
CA GLY A 93 -11.91 11.14 -23.82
C GLY A 93 -12.12 10.23 -22.61
N ARG A 94 -11.28 9.23 -22.48
CA ARG A 94 -11.40 8.17 -21.48
C ARG A 94 -10.46 8.40 -20.31
N ALA A 95 -10.98 8.46 -19.10
CA ALA A 95 -10.23 8.68 -17.88
C ALA A 95 -10.13 7.43 -16.99
N LEU A 96 -9.03 7.27 -16.26
CA LEU A 96 -8.88 6.30 -15.16
C LEU A 96 -8.93 7.04 -13.82
N TYR A 97 -9.86 6.67 -12.96
CA TYR A 97 -10.01 7.23 -11.62
C TYR A 97 -9.09 6.55 -10.61
N LEU A 98 -8.22 7.31 -9.97
CA LEU A 98 -7.30 6.82 -8.94
C LEU A 98 -7.67 7.28 -7.51
N GLY A 99 -8.71 8.13 -7.37
CA GLY A 99 -9.09 8.68 -6.09
C GLY A 99 -8.08 9.70 -5.56
N PRO A 100 -7.96 9.87 -4.23
CA PRO A 100 -7.04 10.81 -3.63
C PRO A 100 -5.56 10.46 -3.89
N CYS A 101 -4.80 11.43 -4.40
CA CYS A 101 -3.36 11.27 -4.66
C CYS A 101 -2.54 11.48 -3.37
N MET A 102 -1.80 10.45 -2.98
CA MET A 102 -1.05 10.43 -1.73
C MET A 102 0.40 10.87 -1.93
N ASN A 103 0.79 12.04 -1.45
CA ASN A 103 2.17 12.53 -1.54
C ASN A 103 3.15 11.82 -0.60
N HIS A 104 2.65 11.28 0.53
CA HIS A 104 3.50 10.56 1.46
C HIS A 104 3.76 9.13 0.99
N TYR A 105 5.02 8.73 0.86
CA TYR A 105 5.45 7.41 0.34
C TYR A 105 4.66 6.23 0.95
N GLY A 106 4.58 6.13 2.27
CA GLY A 106 3.89 5.03 2.94
C GLY A 106 2.40 4.96 2.58
N HIS A 107 1.72 6.10 2.51
CA HIS A 107 0.32 6.14 2.10
C HIS A 107 0.15 5.84 0.61
N PHE A 108 1.11 6.26 -0.22
CA PHE A 108 1.04 5.95 -1.65
C PHE A 108 1.18 4.46 -1.92
N ILE A 109 2.16 3.78 -1.31
CA ILE A 109 2.37 2.34 -1.54
C ILE A 109 1.28 1.47 -0.91
N THR A 110 0.47 1.97 0.00
CA THR A 110 -0.70 1.31 0.58
C THR A 110 -1.97 1.77 -0.13
N GLU A 111 -2.59 2.85 0.32
CA GLU A 111 -3.86 3.35 -0.18
C GLU A 111 -3.74 3.93 -1.61
N GLY A 112 -2.64 4.63 -1.93
CA GLY A 112 -2.45 5.25 -3.24
C GLY A 112 -2.44 4.26 -4.40
N LEU A 113 -1.82 3.10 -4.24
CA LEU A 113 -1.80 2.04 -5.26
C LEU A 113 -3.08 1.19 -5.30
N SER A 114 -4.03 1.43 -4.42
CA SER A 114 -5.17 0.53 -4.20
C SER A 114 -6.15 0.46 -5.37
N ARG A 115 -6.08 1.37 -6.34
CA ARG A 115 -6.89 1.38 -7.57
C ARG A 115 -6.09 1.01 -8.84
N TYR A 116 -4.81 0.64 -8.70
CA TYR A 116 -3.91 0.28 -9.81
C TYR A 116 -3.98 -1.23 -10.18
N TRP A 117 -4.87 -1.98 -9.58
CA TRP A 117 -4.97 -3.43 -9.75
C TRP A 117 -5.58 -3.84 -11.08
N LYS A 118 -6.49 -3.04 -11.63
CA LYS A 118 -7.18 -3.33 -12.90
C LYS A 118 -6.25 -3.06 -14.08
N GLN A 119 -6.03 -4.06 -14.91
CA GLN A 119 -5.02 -4.01 -15.98
C GLN A 119 -5.62 -3.96 -17.38
N ASP A 120 -6.75 -4.62 -17.58
CA ASP A 120 -7.44 -4.78 -18.88
C ASP A 120 -8.47 -3.66 -19.13
N ILE A 121 -8.13 -2.45 -18.67
CA ILE A 121 -9.01 -1.27 -18.87
C ILE A 121 -8.96 -0.71 -20.29
N GLY A 122 -8.00 -1.16 -21.11
CA GLY A 122 -7.74 -0.55 -22.41
C GLY A 122 -7.00 0.80 -22.32
N PRO A 123 -6.82 1.47 -23.47
CA PRO A 123 -6.16 2.78 -23.51
C PRO A 123 -6.96 3.82 -22.72
N VAL A 124 -6.25 4.71 -22.03
CA VAL A 124 -6.84 5.89 -21.38
C VAL A 124 -6.10 7.15 -21.82
N ASP A 125 -6.86 8.23 -22.01
CA ASP A 125 -6.33 9.52 -22.38
C ASP A 125 -5.81 10.27 -21.15
N HIS A 126 -6.48 10.08 -20.02
CA HIS A 126 -6.20 10.75 -18.75
C HIS A 126 -6.17 9.78 -17.58
N VAL A 127 -5.35 10.13 -16.60
CA VAL A 127 -5.45 9.59 -15.24
C VAL A 127 -5.94 10.71 -14.36
N VAL A 128 -6.94 10.47 -13.52
CA VAL A 128 -7.51 11.52 -12.68
C VAL A 128 -7.48 11.16 -11.22
N GLY A 129 -7.22 12.16 -10.39
CA GLY A 129 -7.19 12.00 -8.94
C GLY A 129 -7.47 13.30 -8.21
N TYR A 130 -7.76 13.18 -6.93
CA TYR A 130 -7.97 14.33 -6.06
C TYR A 130 -6.68 14.77 -5.36
N PRO A 131 -6.54 16.08 -5.03
CA PRO A 131 -5.52 16.51 -4.10
C PRO A 131 -5.82 15.92 -2.71
N PHE A 132 -4.86 15.22 -2.11
CA PHE A 132 -5.00 14.67 -0.78
C PHE A 132 -3.76 14.93 0.06
N MET A 133 -3.98 15.60 1.18
CA MET A 133 -3.01 15.89 2.26
C MET A 133 -1.65 16.48 1.89
N HIS A 134 -1.32 17.53 2.59
CA HIS A 134 -0.07 18.27 2.68
C HIS A 134 0.21 19.30 1.58
N ASN A 135 0.93 20.34 1.94
CA ASN A 135 1.39 21.43 1.08
C ASN A 135 0.28 22.25 0.41
N ASN A 136 -0.78 22.63 1.15
CA ASN A 136 -1.85 23.52 0.66
C ASN A 136 -2.55 23.00 -0.62
N GLY A 137 -2.76 21.67 -0.71
CA GLY A 137 -3.39 21.06 -1.86
C GLY A 137 -2.51 20.94 -3.12
N ASN A 138 -1.22 21.31 -3.02
CA ASN A 138 -0.29 21.06 -4.11
C ASN A 138 0.13 19.58 -4.13
N ILE A 139 -0.16 18.93 -5.25
CA ILE A 139 0.34 17.58 -5.52
C ILE A 139 1.63 17.72 -6.30
N GLN A 140 2.66 17.06 -5.78
CA GLN A 140 3.92 16.90 -6.48
C GLN A 140 4.09 15.43 -6.84
N ILE A 141 4.17 15.14 -8.14
CA ILE A 141 4.45 13.77 -8.61
C ILE A 141 5.95 13.52 -8.45
N GLU A 142 6.30 12.77 -7.41
CA GLU A 142 7.66 12.41 -7.04
C GLU A 142 8.18 11.23 -7.88
N ALA A 143 9.49 10.98 -7.84
CA ALA A 143 10.13 9.90 -8.56
C ALA A 143 9.55 8.51 -8.23
N PHE A 144 9.16 8.26 -6.99
CA PHE A 144 8.55 7.00 -6.59
C PHE A 144 7.14 6.81 -7.18
N HIS A 145 6.35 7.88 -7.33
CA HIS A 145 5.05 7.81 -8.01
C HIS A 145 5.22 7.35 -9.45
N ARG A 146 6.10 8.04 -10.20
CA ARG A 146 6.36 7.71 -11.61
C ARG A 146 6.87 6.30 -11.77
N HIS A 147 7.84 5.91 -10.94
CA HIS A 147 8.45 4.59 -11.05
C HIS A 147 7.44 3.46 -10.74
N LEU A 148 6.71 3.55 -9.62
CA LEU A 148 5.74 2.52 -9.26
C LEU A 148 4.57 2.45 -10.25
N ALA A 149 4.06 3.59 -10.71
CA ALA A 149 3.02 3.65 -11.72
C ALA A 149 3.48 3.03 -13.06
N SER A 150 4.72 3.29 -13.49
CA SER A 150 5.26 2.70 -14.73
C SER A 150 5.39 1.18 -14.67
N LEU A 151 5.68 0.60 -13.50
CA LEU A 151 5.72 -0.85 -13.29
C LEU A 151 4.31 -1.49 -13.37
N LEU A 152 3.28 -0.68 -13.26
CA LEU A 152 1.87 -1.08 -13.30
C LEU A 152 1.16 -0.61 -14.59
N ASP A 153 1.92 -0.08 -15.54
CA ASP A 153 1.46 0.43 -16.83
C ASP A 153 0.41 1.56 -16.71
N VAL A 154 0.50 2.38 -15.64
CA VAL A 154 -0.36 3.53 -15.39
C VAL A 154 0.35 4.82 -15.81
N PRO A 155 -0.19 5.60 -16.78
CA PRO A 155 0.47 6.80 -17.31
C PRO A 155 0.28 8.02 -16.39
N ILE A 156 0.88 7.97 -15.20
CA ILE A 156 0.70 8.99 -14.15
C ILE A 156 1.16 10.39 -14.59
N ASP A 157 2.03 10.50 -15.60
CA ASP A 157 2.47 11.77 -16.17
C ASP A 157 1.33 12.51 -16.91
N ARG A 158 0.25 11.82 -17.23
CA ARG A 158 -1.00 12.37 -17.77
C ARG A 158 -2.03 12.66 -16.69
N MET A 159 -1.63 12.75 -15.44
CA MET A 159 -2.55 12.92 -14.33
C MET A 159 -3.14 14.32 -14.27
N ALA A 160 -4.45 14.39 -14.37
CA ALA A 160 -5.25 15.58 -14.11
C ALA A 160 -5.72 15.58 -12.65
N ILE A 161 -5.44 16.67 -11.94
CA ILE A 161 -5.86 16.85 -10.55
C ILE A 161 -7.22 17.55 -10.52
N LEU A 162 -8.21 16.86 -9.99
CA LEU A 162 -9.59 17.35 -9.89
C LEU A 162 -9.69 18.35 -8.72
N ARG A 163 -9.71 19.64 -9.07
CA ARG A 163 -9.84 20.75 -8.10
C ARG A 163 -11.20 21.43 -8.15
N SER A 164 -11.93 21.21 -9.21
CA SER A 164 -13.29 21.72 -9.45
C SER A 164 -14.17 20.60 -9.94
N GLN A 165 -15.47 20.84 -9.94
CA GLN A 165 -16.43 19.90 -10.48
C GLN A 165 -16.16 19.64 -11.96
N THR A 166 -16.10 18.35 -12.32
CA THR A 166 -15.68 17.89 -13.64
C THR A 166 -16.64 16.83 -14.15
N VAL A 167 -17.06 16.95 -15.40
CA VAL A 167 -17.87 15.96 -16.11
C VAL A 167 -16.97 15.18 -17.07
N PHE A 168 -17.15 13.87 -17.17
CA PHE A 168 -16.32 12.97 -17.98
C PHE A 168 -17.10 12.37 -19.12
N ASP A 169 -16.53 12.34 -20.33
CA ASP A 169 -17.09 11.54 -21.42
C ASP A 169 -17.15 10.06 -21.05
N GLU A 170 -16.06 9.53 -20.55
CA GLU A 170 -15.98 8.17 -20.03
C GLU A 170 -14.94 8.10 -18.88
N ILE A 171 -15.31 7.44 -17.79
CA ILE A 171 -14.40 7.22 -16.67
C ILE A 171 -14.46 5.78 -16.17
N VAL A 172 -13.28 5.16 -16.00
CA VAL A 172 -13.11 3.83 -15.40
C VAL A 172 -12.82 4.00 -13.93
N VAL A 173 -13.60 3.33 -13.09
CA VAL A 173 -13.58 3.45 -11.62
C VAL A 173 -13.28 2.09 -11.00
N PRO A 174 -12.00 1.74 -10.78
CA PRO A 174 -11.65 0.55 -10.02
C PRO A 174 -11.97 0.73 -8.54
N GLU A 175 -12.39 -0.35 -7.87
CA GLU A 175 -12.59 -0.37 -6.42
C GLU A 175 -11.29 -0.05 -5.66
N GLN A 176 -11.43 0.65 -4.53
CA GLN A 176 -10.33 0.88 -3.59
C GLN A 176 -10.08 -0.39 -2.77
N LEU A 177 -8.94 -1.06 -3.01
CA LEU A 177 -8.61 -2.33 -2.35
C LEU A 177 -7.92 -2.18 -0.99
N TRP A 178 -7.48 -0.99 -0.63
CA TRP A 178 -6.85 -0.71 0.66
C TRP A 178 -7.58 0.42 1.38
N ALA A 179 -8.34 0.08 2.39
CA ALA A 179 -8.99 1.02 3.30
C ALA A 179 -8.13 1.15 4.57
N THR A 180 -7.33 2.19 4.65
CA THR A 180 -6.38 2.41 5.76
C THR A 180 -7.07 2.33 7.12
N ASN A 181 -6.54 1.52 8.04
CA ASN A 181 -7.06 1.22 9.37
C ASN A 181 -8.44 0.53 9.39
N VAL A 182 -8.87 -0.04 8.29
CA VAL A 182 -10.13 -0.81 8.18
C VAL A 182 -9.84 -2.22 7.71
N HIS A 183 -9.53 -2.38 6.41
CA HIS A 183 -9.22 -3.66 5.79
C HIS A 183 -8.40 -3.49 4.52
N VAL A 184 -7.87 -4.58 4.01
CA VAL A 184 -7.26 -4.65 2.67
C VAL A 184 -7.80 -5.87 1.92
N ASN A 185 -8.12 -5.71 0.65
CA ASN A 185 -8.53 -6.83 -0.20
C ASN A 185 -7.31 -7.66 -0.62
N ALA A 186 -7.41 -8.97 -0.54
CA ALA A 186 -6.34 -9.92 -0.91
C ALA A 186 -5.84 -9.74 -2.34
N HIS A 187 -6.70 -9.26 -3.24
CA HIS A 187 -6.35 -8.99 -4.64
C HIS A 187 -5.23 -7.93 -4.78
N MET A 188 -5.02 -7.11 -3.76
CA MET A 188 -3.91 -6.16 -3.69
C MET A 188 -2.53 -6.84 -3.77
N ARG A 189 -2.43 -8.15 -3.47
CA ARG A 189 -1.21 -8.94 -3.67
C ARG A 189 -0.74 -8.90 -5.12
N THR A 190 -1.65 -8.94 -6.08
CA THR A 190 -1.30 -8.92 -7.51
C THR A 190 -0.57 -7.64 -7.90
N VAL A 191 -0.91 -6.52 -7.31
CA VAL A 191 -0.22 -5.23 -7.52
C VAL A 191 1.24 -5.33 -7.06
N TYR A 192 1.46 -5.81 -5.84
CA TYR A 192 2.82 -5.94 -5.31
C TYR A 192 3.63 -7.04 -5.99
N GLU A 193 3.00 -8.13 -6.39
CA GLU A 193 3.65 -9.21 -7.15
C GLU A 193 4.13 -8.74 -8.52
N ARG A 194 3.36 -7.92 -9.21
CA ARG A 194 3.78 -7.31 -10.48
C ARG A 194 5.02 -6.45 -10.29
N ILE A 195 5.01 -5.58 -9.26
CA ILE A 195 6.17 -4.73 -8.93
C ILE A 195 7.37 -5.61 -8.58
N ARG A 196 7.19 -6.61 -7.72
CA ARG A 196 8.24 -7.53 -7.31
C ARG A 196 8.81 -8.32 -8.47
N ALA A 197 7.96 -8.82 -9.38
CA ALA A 197 8.38 -9.64 -10.52
C ALA A 197 9.38 -8.92 -11.44
N ARG A 198 9.28 -7.58 -11.56
CA ARG A 198 10.24 -6.77 -12.32
C ARG A 198 11.64 -6.73 -11.69
N HIS A 199 11.77 -7.15 -10.42
CA HIS A 199 13.01 -7.10 -9.64
C HIS A 199 13.46 -8.47 -9.10
N ALA A 200 12.66 -9.52 -9.30
CA ALA A 200 12.95 -10.88 -8.84
C ALA A 200 14.06 -11.55 -9.64
N GLY A 201 14.63 -12.63 -9.07
CA GLY A 201 15.64 -13.46 -9.75
C GLY A 201 17.09 -12.98 -9.64
N ARG A 202 17.32 -11.92 -8.85
CA ARG A 202 18.68 -11.43 -8.57
C ARG A 202 19.30 -12.13 -7.36
N LYS A 203 20.61 -11.96 -7.19
CA LYS A 203 21.36 -12.41 -6.01
C LYS A 203 20.72 -11.83 -4.73
N SER A 204 20.70 -12.66 -3.67
CA SER A 204 20.19 -12.22 -2.36
C SER A 204 20.84 -10.92 -1.91
N SER A 205 20.00 -10.00 -1.40
CA SER A 205 20.44 -8.74 -0.80
C SER A 205 20.85 -8.90 0.68
N GLY A 206 20.73 -10.12 1.24
CA GLY A 206 21.02 -10.40 2.64
C GLY A 206 19.98 -9.83 3.61
N ARG A 207 20.44 -9.51 4.83
CA ARG A 207 19.61 -8.89 5.86
C ARG A 207 19.68 -7.37 5.73
N LEU A 208 18.50 -6.72 5.67
CA LEU A 208 18.42 -5.27 5.51
C LEU A 208 17.80 -4.63 6.75
N PHE A 209 18.39 -3.54 7.21
CA PHE A 209 17.78 -2.63 8.17
C PHE A 209 17.56 -1.27 7.51
N LEU A 210 16.30 -0.87 7.38
CA LEU A 210 15.93 0.42 6.82
C LEU A 210 15.97 1.48 7.91
N SER A 211 16.96 2.34 7.84
CA SER A 211 17.14 3.43 8.78
C SER A 211 16.05 4.49 8.61
N ARG A 212 15.76 5.15 9.72
CA ARG A 212 14.95 6.37 9.80
C ARG A 212 15.65 7.39 10.70
N ALA A 213 16.97 7.51 10.57
CA ALA A 213 17.78 8.41 11.41
C ALA A 213 17.29 9.87 11.35
N ALA A 214 16.72 10.30 10.21
CA ALA A 214 16.12 11.63 10.07
C ALA A 214 14.76 11.77 10.80
N SER A 215 14.18 10.66 11.33
CA SER A 215 12.92 10.72 12.06
C SER A 215 13.13 11.13 13.51
N LYS A 216 12.38 12.13 13.97
CA LYS A 216 12.41 12.59 15.37
C LYS A 216 11.66 11.66 16.35
N ARG A 217 11.22 10.47 15.94
CA ARG A 217 10.41 9.55 16.77
C ARG A 217 11.24 8.61 17.62
N LEU A 218 12.53 8.56 17.37
CA LEU A 218 13.52 7.84 18.17
C LEU A 218 14.68 8.79 18.42
N GLY A 219 15.08 8.93 19.69
CA GLY A 219 16.14 9.85 20.09
C GLY A 219 17.54 9.31 19.78
N ASN A 220 17.69 7.95 19.76
CA ASN A 220 18.97 7.29 19.52
C ASN A 220 18.98 6.34 18.30
N PRO A 221 18.59 6.77 17.10
CA PRO A 221 18.48 5.90 15.94
C PRO A 221 19.82 5.26 15.54
N LEU A 222 20.95 5.95 15.68
CA LEU A 222 22.27 5.42 15.35
C LEU A 222 22.66 4.22 16.22
N ALA A 223 22.34 4.26 17.51
CA ALA A 223 22.61 3.13 18.40
C ALA A 223 21.80 1.87 18.03
N VAL A 224 20.61 2.06 17.45
CA VAL A 224 19.80 0.96 16.90
C VAL A 224 20.42 0.44 15.61
N GLU A 225 20.86 1.31 14.71
CA GLU A 225 21.59 0.94 13.48
C GLU A 225 22.83 0.09 13.80
N GLU A 226 23.66 0.52 14.74
CA GLU A 226 24.84 -0.22 15.21
C GLU A 226 24.45 -1.59 15.78
N ALA A 227 23.36 -1.66 16.56
CA ALA A 227 22.86 -2.93 17.06
C ALA A 227 22.52 -3.89 15.92
N PHE A 228 21.80 -3.46 14.89
CA PHE A 228 21.48 -4.28 13.74
C PHE A 228 22.74 -4.63 12.92
N ALA A 229 23.62 -3.68 12.66
CA ALA A 229 24.89 -3.92 11.95
C ALA A 229 25.73 -5.00 12.64
N SER A 230 25.78 -5.04 13.98
CA SER A 230 26.49 -6.07 14.75
C SER A 230 25.93 -7.49 14.58
N PHE A 231 24.72 -7.64 14.02
CA PHE A 231 24.08 -8.91 13.64
C PHE A 231 24.11 -9.18 12.12
N GLY A 232 24.95 -8.46 11.37
CA GLY A 232 25.15 -8.67 9.94
C GLY A 232 24.05 -8.08 9.06
N PHE A 233 23.29 -7.10 9.56
CA PHE A 233 22.37 -6.32 8.73
C PHE A 233 23.13 -5.23 7.99
N ARG A 234 22.82 -5.08 6.70
CA ARG A 234 23.20 -3.91 5.93
C ARG A 234 22.23 -2.78 6.26
N VAL A 235 22.73 -1.68 6.80
CA VAL A 235 21.94 -0.49 7.07
C VAL A 235 21.72 0.27 5.76
N ILE A 236 20.47 0.56 5.44
CA ILE A 236 20.05 1.29 4.25
C ILE A 236 19.35 2.58 4.70
N HIS A 237 19.73 3.69 4.11
CA HIS A 237 19.06 4.97 4.21
C HIS A 237 18.22 5.19 2.95
N PRO A 238 16.90 4.87 2.97
CA PRO A 238 16.08 4.85 1.76
C PRO A 238 16.06 6.19 1.01
N GLU A 239 16.17 7.30 1.72
CA GLU A 239 16.21 8.66 1.14
C GLU A 239 17.46 8.92 0.28
N ARG A 240 18.49 8.05 0.36
CA ARG A 240 19.74 8.15 -0.40
C ARG A 240 19.84 7.11 -1.50
N VAL A 241 18.84 6.26 -1.67
CA VAL A 241 18.86 5.15 -2.64
C VAL A 241 17.74 5.35 -3.65
N PRO A 242 18.02 5.28 -4.97
CA PRO A 242 16.97 5.36 -5.98
C PRO A 242 15.88 4.30 -5.78
N ILE A 243 14.62 4.64 -6.02
CA ILE A 243 13.47 3.76 -5.75
C ILE A 243 13.57 2.41 -6.45
N ALA A 244 14.07 2.38 -7.70
CA ALA A 244 14.28 1.13 -8.45
C ALA A 244 15.28 0.18 -7.75
N GLU A 245 16.35 0.73 -7.17
CA GLU A 245 17.32 -0.04 -6.40
C GLU A 245 16.73 -0.51 -5.08
N GLN A 246 15.98 0.35 -4.39
CA GLN A 246 15.26 -0.03 -3.17
C GLN A 246 14.36 -1.24 -3.41
N LEU A 247 13.53 -1.21 -4.45
CA LEU A 247 12.63 -2.32 -4.80
C LEU A 247 13.40 -3.61 -5.11
N ALA A 248 14.54 -3.52 -5.80
CA ALA A 248 15.41 -4.66 -6.06
C ALA A 248 16.00 -5.24 -4.76
N LEU A 249 16.34 -4.39 -3.80
CA LEU A 249 16.81 -4.81 -2.48
C LEU A 249 15.69 -5.54 -1.72
N TYR A 250 14.49 -4.97 -1.65
CA TYR A 250 13.37 -5.53 -0.92
C TYR A 250 12.87 -6.85 -1.51
N ALA A 251 12.77 -6.93 -2.83
CA ALA A 251 12.35 -8.15 -3.51
C ALA A 251 13.27 -9.36 -3.26
N ASN A 252 14.54 -9.12 -2.94
CA ASN A 252 15.57 -10.15 -2.84
C ASN A 252 16.19 -10.28 -1.45
N CYS A 253 15.71 -9.58 -0.42
CA CYS A 253 16.25 -9.68 0.92
C CYS A 253 15.86 -10.98 1.62
N GLU A 254 16.65 -11.35 2.64
CA GLU A 254 16.42 -12.53 3.48
C GLU A 254 15.64 -12.17 4.75
N VAL A 255 15.94 -11.01 5.30
CA VAL A 255 15.26 -10.42 6.45
C VAL A 255 15.13 -8.93 6.17
N LEU A 256 13.95 -8.38 6.41
CA LEU A 256 13.71 -6.95 6.34
C LEU A 256 13.44 -6.42 7.75
N ALA A 257 14.23 -5.46 8.19
CA ALA A 257 14.03 -4.79 9.45
C ALA A 257 13.93 -3.27 9.28
N SER A 258 13.18 -2.61 10.14
CA SER A 258 13.08 -1.15 10.19
C SER A 258 12.54 -0.68 11.54
N LEU A 259 12.70 0.62 11.82
CA LEU A 259 11.87 1.31 12.81
C LEU A 259 10.41 1.38 12.32
N SER A 260 9.46 1.44 13.25
CA SER A 260 8.03 1.61 12.93
C SER A 260 7.78 2.75 11.95
N GLY A 261 6.90 2.51 10.98
CA GLY A 261 6.47 3.47 9.97
C GLY A 261 6.67 3.01 8.54
N SER A 262 6.65 3.95 7.59
CA SER A 262 6.61 3.70 6.13
C SER A 262 7.70 2.76 5.62
N GLY A 263 8.87 2.73 6.26
CA GLY A 263 9.96 1.79 5.93
C GLY A 263 9.52 0.34 6.04
N MET A 264 8.74 0.00 7.07
CA MET A 264 8.24 -1.36 7.27
C MET A 264 7.17 -1.78 6.27
N HIS A 265 6.40 -0.82 5.68
CA HIS A 265 5.44 -1.15 4.62
C HIS A 265 6.11 -1.76 3.38
N ASN A 266 7.41 -1.59 3.20
CA ASN A 266 8.17 -2.21 2.10
C ASN A 266 8.20 -3.74 2.14
N CYS A 267 7.76 -4.38 3.22
CA CYS A 267 7.51 -5.82 3.25
C CYS A 267 6.50 -6.27 2.19
N LEU A 268 5.64 -5.36 1.70
CA LEU A 268 4.70 -5.60 0.61
C LEU A 268 5.40 -5.96 -0.71
N PHE A 269 6.62 -5.47 -0.94
CA PHE A 269 7.43 -5.78 -2.13
C PHE A 269 8.35 -6.99 -1.95
N ALA A 270 8.36 -7.59 -0.77
CA ALA A 270 9.15 -8.77 -0.48
C ALA A 270 8.42 -10.07 -0.87
N ARG A 271 9.15 -11.18 -0.88
CA ARG A 271 8.55 -12.51 -1.11
C ARG A 271 7.71 -12.94 0.10
N PRO A 272 6.62 -13.68 -0.10
CA PRO A 272 5.88 -14.32 0.99
C PRO A 272 6.80 -15.21 1.85
N GLY A 273 6.51 -15.29 3.15
CA GLY A 273 7.32 -16.03 4.13
C GLY A 273 8.64 -15.34 4.51
N LEU A 274 8.84 -14.07 4.08
CA LEU A 274 9.98 -13.30 4.56
C LEU A 274 9.86 -13.05 6.06
N MET A 275 10.98 -13.14 6.79
CA MET A 275 11.04 -12.65 8.17
C MET A 275 11.16 -11.13 8.17
N THR A 276 10.30 -10.47 8.96
CA THR A 276 10.37 -9.04 9.20
C THR A 276 10.61 -8.74 10.67
N ILE A 277 11.37 -7.69 10.97
CA ILE A 277 11.66 -7.25 12.36
C ILE A 277 11.35 -5.75 12.44
N GLU A 278 10.26 -5.41 13.09
CA GLU A 278 9.89 -4.02 13.35
C GLU A 278 10.34 -3.61 14.75
N VAL A 279 11.04 -2.50 14.86
CA VAL A 279 11.38 -1.88 16.14
C VAL A 279 10.37 -0.78 16.42
N GLY A 280 9.73 -0.83 17.58
CA GLY A 280 8.76 0.17 18.02
C GLY A 280 9.35 1.58 18.10
N ASP A 281 8.48 2.56 18.12
CA ASP A 281 8.79 3.97 18.33
C ASP A 281 7.78 4.61 19.31
N THR A 282 7.83 5.90 19.51
CA THR A 282 6.92 6.62 20.42
C THR A 282 5.44 6.44 20.08
N ARG A 283 5.11 6.11 18.83
CA ARG A 283 3.75 5.86 18.34
C ARG A 283 3.34 4.38 18.43
N ALA A 284 4.28 3.48 18.19
CA ALA A 284 4.09 2.02 18.18
C ALA A 284 4.92 1.39 19.30
N ARG A 285 4.50 1.57 20.56
CA ARG A 285 5.31 1.16 21.71
C ARG A 285 5.33 -0.35 21.97
N ARG A 286 4.18 -1.00 21.90
CA ARG A 286 4.00 -2.41 22.26
C ARG A 286 3.69 -3.31 21.08
N ASN A 287 3.08 -2.77 20.05
CA ASN A 287 2.62 -3.51 18.86
C ASN A 287 2.73 -2.64 17.61
N PRO A 288 2.83 -3.24 16.43
CA PRO A 288 2.70 -2.51 15.17
C PRO A 288 1.37 -1.77 15.08
N VAL A 289 1.39 -0.59 14.45
CA VAL A 289 0.15 0.12 14.11
C VAL A 289 -0.71 -0.71 13.17
N LEU A 290 -2.04 -0.44 13.16
CA LEU A 290 -3.00 -1.27 12.42
C LEU A 290 -2.66 -1.39 10.93
N THR A 291 -2.30 -0.28 10.28
CA THR A 291 -1.86 -0.29 8.87
C THR A 291 -0.67 -1.22 8.63
N GLN A 292 0.29 -1.29 9.58
CA GLN A 292 1.43 -2.22 9.46
C GLN A 292 1.00 -3.67 9.64
N ARG A 293 0.07 -3.94 10.53
CA ARG A 293 -0.50 -5.29 10.70
C ARG A 293 -1.21 -5.75 9.43
N MET A 294 -1.97 -4.85 8.78
CA MET A 294 -2.57 -5.10 7.46
C MET A 294 -1.50 -5.45 6.42
N ALA A 295 -0.39 -4.70 6.39
CA ALA A 295 0.72 -4.96 5.47
C ALA A 295 1.38 -6.33 5.73
N HIS A 296 1.63 -6.69 6.97
CA HIS A 296 2.20 -7.98 7.35
C HIS A 296 1.31 -9.15 6.93
N GLU A 297 0.01 -9.06 7.22
CA GLU A 297 -0.98 -10.10 6.88
C GLU A 297 -1.13 -10.24 5.36
N LEU A 298 -1.24 -9.11 4.64
CA LEU A 298 -1.34 -9.11 3.18
C LEU A 298 -0.09 -9.71 2.53
N ALA A 299 1.11 -9.30 2.98
CA ALA A 299 2.38 -9.78 2.45
C ALA A 299 2.73 -11.22 2.89
N GLN A 300 1.95 -11.80 3.82
CA GLN A 300 2.19 -13.15 4.38
C GLN A 300 3.61 -13.31 4.92
N VAL A 301 4.09 -12.33 5.68
CA VAL A 301 5.43 -12.34 6.28
C VAL A 301 5.42 -12.91 7.69
N GLU A 302 6.56 -13.45 8.10
CA GLU A 302 6.81 -13.81 9.51
C GLU A 302 7.21 -12.55 10.28
N ALA A 303 6.26 -11.95 11.00
CA ALA A 303 6.44 -10.64 11.61
C ALA A 303 6.89 -10.73 13.07
N HIS A 304 8.04 -10.14 13.37
CA HIS A 304 8.54 -9.95 14.72
C HIS A 304 8.52 -8.46 15.10
N PHE A 305 8.22 -8.20 16.37
CA PHE A 305 8.19 -6.84 16.91
C PHE A 305 9.10 -6.73 18.14
N ILE A 306 9.96 -5.71 18.13
CA ILE A 306 10.79 -5.35 19.30
C ILE A 306 10.11 -4.16 19.97
N PRO A 307 9.52 -4.34 21.17
CA PRO A 307 8.83 -3.27 21.87
C PRO A 307 9.73 -2.08 22.19
N PHE A 308 9.20 -0.87 22.09
CA PHE A 308 9.90 0.36 22.46
C PHE A 308 10.08 0.51 23.99
N GLY A 309 9.22 -0.13 24.78
CA GLY A 309 9.19 0.00 26.22
C GLY A 309 8.13 0.99 26.74
N GLU A 310 8.06 1.15 28.06
CA GLU A 310 7.00 1.90 28.74
C GLU A 310 7.41 3.32 29.15
N GLY A 311 8.70 3.67 29.06
CA GLY A 311 9.22 4.99 29.44
C GLY A 311 8.69 6.16 28.62
N THR A 312 8.82 7.36 29.14
CA THR A 312 8.51 8.61 28.43
C THR A 312 9.62 9.05 27.48
N GLU A 313 10.81 8.47 27.64
CA GLU A 313 11.98 8.76 26.83
C GLU A 313 11.81 8.31 25.38
N ALA A 314 12.41 9.06 24.45
CA ALA A 314 12.40 8.75 23.04
C ALA A 314 13.49 7.73 22.62
N ASP A 315 14.25 7.20 23.59
CA ASP A 315 15.34 6.26 23.36
C ASP A 315 14.92 4.81 23.57
N ILE A 316 15.47 3.91 22.79
CA ILE A 316 15.40 2.47 23.03
C ILE A 316 16.76 1.96 23.50
N GLU A 317 16.78 1.16 24.56
CA GLU A 317 18.03 0.62 25.10
C GLU A 317 18.64 -0.38 24.09
N PRO A 318 19.87 -0.16 23.58
CA PRO A 318 20.49 -1.03 22.59
C PRO A 318 20.65 -2.49 23.05
N LYS A 319 20.75 -2.71 24.37
CA LYS A 319 20.80 -4.06 24.96
C LYS A 319 19.49 -4.83 24.73
N ILE A 320 18.35 -4.14 24.82
CA ILE A 320 17.02 -4.73 24.53
C ILE A 320 16.96 -5.14 23.07
N VAL A 321 17.39 -4.27 22.16
CA VAL A 321 17.44 -4.58 20.73
C VAL A 321 18.30 -5.81 20.47
N ARG A 322 19.55 -5.84 20.98
CA ARG A 322 20.47 -6.96 20.81
C ARG A 322 19.95 -8.27 21.42
N LYS A 323 19.30 -8.21 22.58
CA LYS A 323 18.69 -9.39 23.22
C LYS A 323 17.58 -9.98 22.34
N ASN A 324 16.68 -9.14 21.85
CA ASN A 324 15.58 -9.58 20.97
C ASN A 324 16.12 -10.10 19.63
N LEU A 325 17.11 -9.44 19.02
CA LEU A 325 17.72 -9.91 17.77
C LEU A 325 18.36 -11.30 17.93
N ARG A 326 19.07 -11.57 19.02
CA ARG A 326 19.60 -12.92 19.29
C ARG A 326 18.50 -13.97 19.32
N LYS A 327 17.40 -13.69 20.02
CA LYS A 327 16.26 -14.60 20.11
C LYS A 327 15.65 -14.82 18.73
N ILE A 328 15.22 -13.76 18.04
CA ILE A 328 14.53 -13.82 16.76
C ILE A 328 15.41 -14.53 15.71
N LEU A 329 16.68 -14.16 15.60
CA LEU A 329 17.58 -14.73 14.61
C LEU A 329 17.99 -16.18 14.89
N SER A 330 17.85 -16.66 16.15
CA SER A 330 18.04 -18.06 16.48
C SER A 330 16.93 -18.98 15.93
N GLU A 331 15.76 -18.41 15.62
CA GLU A 331 14.61 -19.11 15.05
C GLU A 331 14.75 -19.28 13.52
N LEU A 332 15.67 -18.52 12.89
CA LEU A 332 15.95 -18.72 11.47
C LEU A 332 16.46 -20.14 11.21
N PRO A 333 15.89 -20.85 10.22
CA PRO A 333 16.40 -22.16 9.86
C PRO A 333 17.89 -22.05 9.53
N ARG A 334 18.71 -22.85 10.21
CA ARG A 334 20.13 -22.94 9.86
C ARG A 334 20.21 -23.40 8.42
N ARG A 335 20.73 -22.57 7.52
CA ARG A 335 20.93 -22.92 6.13
C ARG A 335 21.89 -24.09 6.04
N GLY A 336 21.32 -25.31 5.98
CA GLY A 336 22.00 -26.40 5.29
C GLY A 336 22.14 -26.03 3.81
N PRO A 337 23.09 -26.64 3.06
CA PRO A 337 23.24 -26.37 1.65
C PRO A 337 21.88 -26.51 0.97
N VAL A 338 21.47 -25.52 0.20
CA VAL A 338 20.18 -25.46 -0.49
C VAL A 338 20.08 -26.69 -1.39
N LEU A 339 19.41 -27.73 -0.89
CA LEU A 339 19.04 -28.88 -1.68
C LEU A 339 17.93 -28.36 -2.63
N MET A 340 18.33 -28.06 -3.86
CA MET A 340 17.38 -27.70 -4.92
C MET A 340 16.43 -28.90 -5.08
N LEU A 341 15.25 -28.83 -4.47
CA LEU A 341 14.13 -29.68 -4.77
C LEU A 341 13.71 -29.40 -6.22
N ARG A 342 14.38 -30.09 -7.17
CA ARG A 342 13.86 -30.25 -8.52
C ARG A 342 12.52 -30.98 -8.40
N LEU A 343 11.43 -30.24 -8.46
CA LEU A 343 10.10 -30.77 -8.75
C LEU A 343 10.18 -31.44 -10.13
N LYS A 344 10.46 -32.74 -10.15
CA LYS A 344 10.23 -33.58 -11.32
C LYS A 344 8.72 -33.57 -11.57
N ARG A 345 8.28 -32.78 -12.53
CA ARG A 345 6.97 -32.93 -13.15
C ARG A 345 6.90 -34.35 -13.74
N ARG A 346 6.25 -35.26 -13.05
CA ARG A 346 5.73 -36.49 -13.63
C ARG A 346 4.55 -36.10 -14.53
N PHE A 347 4.83 -35.89 -15.79
CA PHE A 347 3.82 -36.07 -16.81
C PHE A 347 3.78 -37.56 -17.11
N GLY A 348 2.75 -38.26 -16.62
CA GLY A 348 2.42 -39.60 -16.97
C GLY A 348 2.04 -39.66 -18.44
N GLY A 349 2.78 -40.43 -19.20
CA GLY A 349 2.40 -40.75 -20.56
C GLY A 349 1.21 -41.69 -20.57
N LEU A 350 0.28 -41.41 -21.44
CA LEU A 350 -0.73 -42.37 -21.91
C LEU A 350 -0.66 -42.38 -23.44
N GLY A 351 -0.56 -43.58 -23.98
CA GLY A 351 -0.98 -43.85 -25.34
C GLY A 351 0.10 -44.29 -26.32
N GLY A 352 0.68 -45.48 -26.13
CA GLY A 352 1.31 -46.22 -27.22
C GLY A 352 0.27 -46.85 -28.11
N GLY A 353 0.03 -46.31 -29.30
CA GLY A 353 -0.72 -46.93 -30.36
C GLY A 353 0.24 -47.66 -31.32
N LYS A 354 0.19 -49.00 -31.36
CA LYS A 354 0.91 -49.83 -32.35
C LYS A 354 0.34 -49.56 -33.74
N ALA A 355 1.16 -49.10 -34.66
CA ALA A 355 0.85 -49.14 -36.09
C ALA A 355 1.29 -50.48 -36.64
N GLN A 356 0.34 -51.26 -37.10
CA GLN A 356 0.48 -52.53 -37.80
C GLN A 356 0.86 -52.23 -39.26
N LYS A 357 1.99 -52.78 -39.73
CA LYS A 357 2.31 -52.92 -41.15
C LYS A 357 1.42 -53.94 -41.80
N ARG A 358 0.81 -53.62 -42.91
CA ARG A 358 0.44 -54.52 -43.97
C ARG A 358 0.43 -53.79 -45.30
N GLY A 359 1.06 -54.52 -46.28
CA GLY A 359 0.79 -54.55 -47.65
C GLY A 359 1.43 -53.62 -48.60
#